data_90107f8de805224f01cc1104a8db58ce
#
_entry.id   90107f8de805224f01cc1104a8db58ce
#
_cell.length_a   1.000
_cell.length_b   1.000
_cell.length_c   1.000
_cell.angle_alpha   90.00
_cell.angle_beta   90.00
_cell.angle_gamma   90.00
#
_symmetry.space_group_name_H-M   'P 1'
#
loop_
_entity.id
_entity.type
_entity.pdbx_description
1 polymer ?
#
loop_
_entity_poly.entity_id
_entity_poly.type
_entity_poly.pdbx_seq_one_letter_code
_entity_poly.pdbx_strand_id
1 'polypeptide(L)'
;MHLLRLLFITGLAAGTASYALPASSRVHEVEDEPNENPLSNLGAKTRLIEGDIVLPPGRNALINEAYRWTFPIPYILSDSLDLNAKGTVFQAFEMYRLKSCVDFKPYEGEKAFIKFEKRDGCFSSVGKQTSGQVLSLGSRCDHKAIVEHELLHALGFYHMQSRQDRDDYVTIWLDQVTDGLQHNFNKYDDSFVTDMNTPYDYESVMHYRPFSFNKDPNIPTITTNIPEFYNIIGQYLDFSEQDVVRLNKMYNCSSTLTLLDQCTFEYINICGMIQSHTDDEDWVHTKSTTGSEDHTLIGQCRDAGYTMHFDTAAGVAEESALLESRLLYPKRKLQCLQFFYKMTGSSKDRLTIWVKMDDGTGTVRKVKKVHTIWGDDDKGWKIAHVPLEVGVKFRYAFQGVKGDPINSSGGIFIDDISLAETRCPSAVWRIQNFSQIMATADHDTFLDSPRFYSPEGYAFGIRVFPLANYTDYTGNYTGLYFHLASGENDMVMQWPAVDRQATLVVMDQDPDIKLRMSSARSLTTDLQTTSEGKLYWDNPAKVGTYNPACQCYRGESMGWRNFIKHFDLRRRNYLKNDDLIIFADFEDLTPLKNSEVPVVGGE
;
A
#
# COMPACT_ATOMS: atom_id res chain seq x y z
N MET A 1 47.25 57.85 -1.13
CA MET A 1 47.39 56.53 -1.80
C MET A 1 46.53 55.55 -1.02
N HIS A 2 45.29 55.36 -1.50
CA HIS A 2 44.32 54.44 -0.91
C HIS A 2 44.28 53.17 -1.78
N LEU A 3 44.60 52.04 -1.22
CA LEU A 3 44.38 50.74 -1.83
C LEU A 3 42.98 50.22 -1.43
N LEU A 4 42.05 50.17 -2.37
CA LEU A 4 40.80 49.43 -2.23
C LEU A 4 41.07 47.93 -2.38
N ARG A 5 40.74 47.14 -1.37
CA ARG A 5 40.62 45.68 -1.47
C ARG A 5 39.21 45.35 -1.90
N LEU A 6 39.04 44.83 -3.12
CA LEU A 6 37.82 44.16 -3.55
C LEU A 6 37.75 42.77 -2.91
N LEU A 7 36.75 42.55 -2.10
CA LEU A 7 36.31 41.23 -1.65
C LEU A 7 35.41 40.63 -2.74
N PHE A 8 35.90 39.58 -3.41
CA PHE A 8 35.05 38.72 -4.22
C PHE A 8 34.26 37.79 -3.30
N ILE A 9 32.96 38.04 -3.16
CA ILE A 9 32.01 37.07 -2.57
C ILE A 9 31.61 36.16 -3.72
N THR A 10 32.15 34.93 -3.74
CA THR A 10 31.62 33.85 -4.58
C THR A 10 30.38 33.30 -3.90
N GLY A 11 29.21 33.80 -4.32
CA GLY A 11 27.94 33.16 -3.97
C GLY A 11 27.82 31.84 -4.72
N LEU A 12 27.90 30.72 -4.00
CA LEU A 12 27.40 29.44 -4.50
C LEU A 12 25.87 29.57 -4.57
N ALA A 13 25.35 29.79 -5.76
CA ALA A 13 23.95 29.57 -6.05
C ALA A 13 23.73 28.07 -6.10
N ALA A 14 23.04 27.52 -5.09
CA ALA A 14 22.43 26.22 -5.19
C ALA A 14 21.40 26.29 -6.32
N GLY A 15 21.76 25.76 -7.47
CA GLY A 15 20.88 25.68 -8.62
C GLY A 15 19.77 24.66 -8.34
N THR A 16 18.59 25.14 -7.98
CA THR A 16 17.36 24.38 -8.18
C THR A 16 17.17 24.23 -9.68
N ALA A 17 17.48 23.07 -10.21
CA ALA A 17 17.24 22.76 -11.61
C ALA A 17 15.73 22.61 -11.83
N SER A 18 15.05 23.72 -12.11
CA SER A 18 13.74 23.70 -12.75
C SER A 18 13.95 23.25 -14.19
N TYR A 19 13.76 21.99 -14.47
CA TYR A 19 13.74 21.51 -15.85
C TYR A 19 12.36 21.79 -16.46
N ALA A 20 12.21 22.95 -17.10
CA ALA A 20 11.15 23.13 -18.07
C ALA A 20 11.51 22.28 -19.30
N LEU A 21 10.92 21.12 -19.44
CA LEU A 21 10.97 20.30 -20.65
C LEU A 21 9.83 20.68 -21.59
N PRO A 22 10.03 20.57 -22.93
CA PRO A 22 9.02 20.95 -23.90
C PRO A 22 7.75 20.10 -23.72
N ALA A 23 6.61 20.77 -23.81
CA ALA A 23 5.28 20.21 -23.76
C ALA A 23 5.08 19.16 -24.87
N SER A 24 5.22 17.88 -24.58
CA SER A 24 4.50 16.77 -25.22
C SER A 24 4.85 15.42 -24.60
N SER A 25 4.45 15.18 -23.37
CA SER A 25 4.19 13.81 -22.94
C SER A 25 2.71 13.74 -22.61
N ARG A 26 1.92 13.26 -23.56
CA ARG A 26 0.50 13.01 -23.33
C ARG A 26 0.37 12.01 -22.19
N VAL A 27 -0.41 12.37 -21.19
CA VAL A 27 -0.86 11.45 -20.14
C VAL A 27 -2.22 10.96 -20.54
N HIS A 28 -2.44 9.66 -20.50
CA HIS A 28 -3.74 9.04 -20.73
C HIS A 28 -4.33 8.65 -19.39
N GLU A 29 -5.59 8.99 -19.21
CA GLU A 29 -6.31 8.64 -18.01
C GLU A 29 -6.99 7.30 -18.16
N VAL A 30 -6.84 6.48 -17.14
CA VAL A 30 -7.70 5.33 -16.96
C VAL A 30 -9.08 5.90 -16.59
N GLU A 31 -10.12 5.55 -17.36
CA GLU A 31 -11.50 5.95 -17.08
C GLU A 31 -11.97 5.32 -15.77
N ASP A 32 -11.62 5.95 -14.69
CA ASP A 32 -11.96 5.54 -13.35
C ASP A 32 -12.42 6.80 -12.61
N GLU A 33 -13.63 7.26 -12.95
CA GLU A 33 -14.24 8.37 -12.22
C GLU A 33 -14.87 7.84 -10.93
N PRO A 34 -14.26 8.13 -9.76
CA PRO A 34 -14.84 7.75 -8.48
C PRO A 34 -16.05 8.64 -8.08
N ASN A 35 -16.52 9.51 -8.97
CA ASN A 35 -17.67 10.39 -8.69
C ASN A 35 -19.02 9.67 -8.65
N GLU A 36 -19.13 8.55 -9.30
CA GLU A 36 -20.28 7.69 -9.08
C GLU A 36 -19.88 6.69 -8.00
N ASN A 37 -20.61 6.67 -6.90
CA ASN A 37 -20.46 5.64 -5.88
C ASN A 37 -20.50 4.28 -6.58
N PRO A 38 -19.37 3.55 -6.74
CA PRO A 38 -19.38 2.26 -7.44
C PRO A 38 -20.27 1.24 -6.72
N LEU A 39 -20.58 1.52 -5.45
CA LEU A 39 -21.50 0.76 -4.62
C LEU A 39 -22.98 1.16 -4.87
N SER A 40 -23.28 2.23 -5.60
CA SER A 40 -24.64 2.57 -5.99
C SER A 40 -25.05 1.88 -7.29
N ASN A 41 -25.31 0.60 -7.26
CA ASN A 41 -25.68 -0.23 -8.42
C ASN A 41 -27.10 0.10 -8.95
N LEU A 42 -27.37 1.36 -9.27
CA LEU A 42 -28.70 1.85 -9.68
C LEU A 42 -29.26 1.18 -10.95
N GLY A 43 -28.43 0.49 -11.72
CA GLY A 43 -28.80 -0.23 -12.94
C GLY A 43 -28.79 -1.75 -12.83
N ALA A 44 -28.41 -2.32 -11.67
CA ALA A 44 -28.27 -3.76 -11.54
C ALA A 44 -29.61 -4.49 -11.68
N LYS A 45 -29.65 -5.55 -12.51
CA LYS A 45 -30.82 -6.42 -12.65
C LYS A 45 -31.07 -7.30 -11.41
N THR A 46 -30.08 -7.42 -10.53
CA THR A 46 -30.15 -8.16 -9.27
C THR A 46 -30.83 -7.30 -8.21
N ARG A 47 -31.75 -7.89 -7.46
CA ARG A 47 -32.40 -7.19 -6.34
C ARG A 47 -31.42 -7.08 -5.16
N LEU A 48 -30.91 -5.88 -4.94
CA LEU A 48 -29.97 -5.55 -3.89
C LEU A 48 -30.64 -4.79 -2.76
N ILE A 49 -30.13 -4.94 -1.54
CA ILE A 49 -30.38 -4.05 -0.40
C ILE A 49 -29.07 -3.34 -0.07
N GLU A 50 -29.16 -2.16 0.56
CA GLU A 50 -28.01 -1.31 0.84
C GLU A 50 -27.12 -1.10 -0.41
N GLY A 51 -27.68 -1.20 -1.62
CA GLY A 51 -27.01 -0.93 -2.88
C GLY A 51 -26.11 -2.03 -3.43
N ASP A 52 -25.54 -2.91 -2.60
CA ASP A 52 -24.51 -3.90 -2.99
C ASP A 52 -24.65 -5.25 -2.25
N ILE A 53 -25.68 -5.43 -1.45
CA ILE A 53 -25.91 -6.68 -0.72
C ILE A 53 -27.01 -7.50 -1.41
N VAL A 54 -26.71 -8.73 -1.80
CA VAL A 54 -27.69 -9.72 -2.27
C VAL A 54 -28.46 -10.27 -1.07
N LEU A 55 -29.80 -10.14 -1.08
CA LEU A 55 -30.66 -10.68 -0.04
C LEU A 55 -30.52 -12.20 0.07
N PRO A 56 -30.07 -12.73 1.21
CA PRO A 56 -30.13 -14.18 1.43
C PRO A 56 -31.58 -14.66 1.59
N PRO A 57 -31.91 -15.88 1.17
CA PRO A 57 -33.17 -16.49 1.53
C PRO A 57 -33.18 -16.83 3.02
N GLY A 58 -33.72 -15.94 3.88
CA GLY A 58 -33.82 -16.12 5.34
C GLY A 58 -33.06 -15.04 6.13
N ARG A 59 -33.74 -14.39 7.06
CA ARG A 59 -33.35 -13.13 7.70
C ARG A 59 -32.37 -13.21 8.90
N ASN A 60 -31.62 -14.28 9.15
CA ASN A 60 -30.88 -14.47 10.42
C ASN A 60 -29.38 -14.71 10.24
N ALA A 61 -28.65 -13.89 9.47
CA ALA A 61 -27.33 -14.28 8.98
C ALA A 61 -26.13 -14.06 9.92
N LEU A 62 -26.10 -13.08 10.85
CA LEU A 62 -24.83 -12.66 11.45
C LEU A 62 -24.55 -13.14 12.88
N ILE A 63 -25.55 -13.32 13.70
CA ILE A 63 -25.40 -13.88 15.05
C ILE A 63 -25.21 -15.39 14.98
N ASN A 64 -25.70 -16.03 13.93
CA ASN A 64 -25.61 -17.48 13.74
C ASN A 64 -24.25 -17.88 13.15
N GLU A 65 -23.45 -18.59 13.91
CA GLU A 65 -22.14 -19.12 13.51
C GLU A 65 -22.16 -20.01 12.25
N ALA A 66 -23.31 -20.55 11.86
CA ALA A 66 -23.47 -21.33 10.64
C ALA A 66 -23.13 -20.51 9.35
N TYR A 67 -23.25 -19.20 9.41
CA TYR A 67 -22.90 -18.28 8.32
C TYR A 67 -21.45 -17.77 8.37
N ARG A 68 -20.63 -18.27 9.29
CA ARG A 68 -19.19 -17.97 9.34
C ARG A 68 -18.40 -18.92 8.48
N TRP A 69 -17.39 -18.39 7.82
CA TRP A 69 -16.43 -19.17 7.04
C TRP A 69 -15.44 -19.89 7.97
N THR A 70 -15.00 -21.04 7.51
CA THR A 70 -13.78 -21.69 7.99
C THR A 70 -12.66 -21.41 6.99
N PHE A 71 -11.45 -21.21 7.47
CA PHE A 71 -10.31 -20.87 6.61
C PHE A 71 -9.49 -22.11 6.25
N PRO A 72 -8.91 -22.16 5.06
CA PRO A 72 -9.00 -21.16 3.97
C PRO A 72 -10.36 -21.20 3.22
N ILE A 73 -10.83 -20.06 2.72
CA ILE A 73 -12.06 -19.91 1.94
C ILE A 73 -11.79 -20.34 0.50
N PRO A 74 -12.56 -21.30 -0.06
CA PRO A 74 -12.42 -21.69 -1.45
C PRO A 74 -12.94 -20.59 -2.39
N TYR A 75 -12.19 -20.29 -3.49
CA TYR A 75 -12.60 -19.32 -4.47
C TYR A 75 -12.44 -19.80 -5.91
N ILE A 76 -13.23 -19.21 -6.81
CA ILE A 76 -13.15 -19.35 -8.27
C ILE A 76 -13.04 -17.95 -8.88
N LEU A 77 -12.10 -17.74 -9.81
CA LEU A 77 -12.05 -16.55 -10.66
C LEU A 77 -12.66 -16.92 -12.01
N SER A 78 -13.85 -16.37 -12.31
CA SER A 78 -14.54 -16.65 -13.56
C SER A 78 -13.79 -16.07 -14.77
N ASP A 79 -13.96 -16.70 -15.95
CA ASP A 79 -13.46 -16.17 -17.22
C ASP A 79 -14.12 -14.83 -17.61
N SER A 80 -15.32 -14.55 -17.08
CA SER A 80 -15.98 -13.26 -17.26
C SER A 80 -15.31 -12.10 -16.52
N LEU A 81 -14.48 -12.40 -15.51
CA LEU A 81 -13.81 -11.39 -14.70
C LEU A 81 -12.65 -10.75 -15.48
N ASP A 82 -12.59 -9.42 -15.47
CA ASP A 82 -11.51 -8.69 -16.11
C ASP A 82 -10.14 -9.07 -15.50
N LEU A 83 -9.12 -9.12 -16.33
CA LEU A 83 -7.79 -9.54 -15.89
C LEU A 83 -7.23 -8.63 -14.79
N ASN A 84 -7.48 -7.30 -14.88
CA ASN A 84 -7.12 -6.36 -13.83
C ASN A 84 -7.80 -6.70 -12.50
N ALA A 85 -9.09 -7.01 -12.52
CA ALA A 85 -9.82 -7.41 -11.32
C ALA A 85 -9.29 -8.73 -10.73
N LYS A 86 -8.89 -9.71 -11.58
CA LYS A 86 -8.24 -10.94 -11.09
C LYS A 86 -6.96 -10.64 -10.28
N GLY A 87 -6.09 -9.77 -10.77
CA GLY A 87 -4.89 -9.34 -10.05
C GLY A 87 -5.23 -8.59 -8.75
N THR A 88 -6.22 -7.68 -8.79
CA THR A 88 -6.64 -6.90 -7.62
C THR A 88 -7.25 -7.77 -6.52
N VAL A 89 -7.94 -8.87 -6.87
CA VAL A 89 -8.42 -9.86 -5.89
C VAL A 89 -7.25 -10.45 -5.07
N PHE A 90 -6.11 -10.77 -5.72
CA PHE A 90 -4.95 -11.26 -5.00
C PHE A 90 -4.32 -10.20 -4.09
N GLN A 91 -4.31 -8.95 -4.49
CA GLN A 91 -3.87 -7.85 -3.62
C GLN A 91 -4.73 -7.75 -2.36
N ALA A 92 -6.05 -7.84 -2.50
CA ALA A 92 -6.96 -7.87 -1.35
C ALA A 92 -6.71 -9.11 -0.45
N PHE A 93 -6.49 -10.29 -1.03
CA PHE A 93 -6.16 -11.50 -0.26
C PHE A 93 -4.90 -11.30 0.59
N GLU A 94 -3.86 -10.67 0.04
CA GLU A 94 -2.64 -10.39 0.82
C GLU A 94 -2.91 -9.41 1.97
N MET A 95 -3.80 -8.42 1.81
CA MET A 95 -4.18 -7.53 2.91
C MET A 95 -4.94 -8.28 4.02
N TYR A 96 -5.86 -9.17 3.65
CA TYR A 96 -6.53 -10.03 4.64
C TYR A 96 -5.54 -10.90 5.41
N ARG A 97 -4.56 -11.49 4.74
CA ARG A 97 -3.52 -12.34 5.35
C ARG A 97 -2.58 -11.55 6.25
N LEU A 98 -2.26 -10.31 5.85
CA LEU A 98 -1.37 -9.43 6.61
C LEU A 98 -2.02 -8.92 7.90
N LYS A 99 -3.33 -8.61 7.85
CA LYS A 99 -4.06 -7.93 8.93
C LYS A 99 -4.91 -8.87 9.78
N SER A 100 -5.14 -10.11 9.32
CA SER A 100 -6.03 -11.08 9.99
C SER A 100 -5.58 -12.52 9.84
N CYS A 101 -6.39 -13.47 10.34
CA CYS A 101 -6.23 -14.90 10.12
C CYS A 101 -7.06 -15.44 8.94
N VAL A 102 -7.68 -14.55 8.16
CA VAL A 102 -8.48 -14.94 6.99
C VAL A 102 -7.56 -15.38 5.86
N ASP A 103 -7.85 -16.53 5.28
CA ASP A 103 -7.10 -17.10 4.16
C ASP A 103 -8.02 -17.62 3.06
N PHE A 104 -7.49 -17.70 1.86
CA PHE A 104 -8.19 -18.11 0.66
C PHE A 104 -7.40 -19.21 -0.07
N LYS A 105 -8.13 -20.14 -0.70
CA LYS A 105 -7.53 -21.19 -1.53
C LYS A 105 -8.33 -21.38 -2.82
N PRO A 106 -7.71 -21.88 -3.90
CA PRO A 106 -8.43 -22.33 -5.07
C PRO A 106 -9.50 -23.37 -4.71
N TYR A 107 -10.61 -23.36 -5.43
CA TYR A 107 -11.71 -24.30 -5.28
C TYR A 107 -11.29 -25.73 -5.66
N GLU A 108 -11.60 -26.71 -4.81
CA GLU A 108 -11.27 -28.13 -4.98
C GLU A 108 -12.50 -29.06 -4.86
N GLY A 109 -13.72 -28.50 -5.00
CA GLY A 109 -14.97 -29.26 -4.91
C GLY A 109 -15.79 -29.02 -3.64
N GLU A 110 -15.47 -27.98 -2.86
CA GLU A 110 -16.20 -27.61 -1.66
C GLU A 110 -17.63 -27.17 -1.95
N LYS A 111 -18.58 -27.44 -1.02
CA LYS A 111 -19.98 -27.01 -1.17
C LYS A 111 -20.13 -25.49 -1.11
N ALA A 112 -19.43 -24.83 -0.17
CA ALA A 112 -19.44 -23.40 -0.02
C ALA A 112 -18.14 -22.81 -0.57
N PHE A 113 -18.25 -21.84 -1.46
CA PHE A 113 -17.13 -21.12 -2.09
C PHE A 113 -17.58 -19.74 -2.57
N ILE A 114 -16.65 -18.86 -2.83
CA ILE A 114 -16.88 -17.54 -3.44
C ILE A 114 -16.47 -17.60 -4.90
N LYS A 115 -17.42 -17.29 -5.82
CA LYS A 115 -17.13 -17.13 -7.24
C LYS A 115 -17.08 -15.65 -7.59
N PHE A 116 -15.91 -15.17 -7.98
CA PHE A 116 -15.74 -13.81 -8.51
C PHE A 116 -16.15 -13.78 -9.98
N GLU A 117 -17.12 -12.93 -10.31
CA GLU A 117 -17.66 -12.77 -11.66
C GLU A 117 -17.81 -11.30 -12.02
N LYS A 118 -17.76 -10.97 -13.30
CA LYS A 118 -18.15 -9.65 -13.79
C LYS A 118 -19.65 -9.64 -14.08
N ARG A 119 -20.40 -8.88 -13.27
CA ARG A 119 -21.83 -8.57 -13.50
C ARG A 119 -22.05 -7.05 -13.48
N ASP A 120 -23.29 -6.61 -13.60
CA ASP A 120 -23.62 -5.19 -13.49
C ASP A 120 -23.46 -4.73 -12.03
N GLY A 121 -22.35 -4.07 -11.71
CA GLY A 121 -22.04 -3.48 -10.39
C GLY A 121 -21.14 -4.33 -9.50
N CYS A 122 -20.81 -3.75 -8.35
CA CYS A 122 -20.06 -4.38 -7.27
C CYS A 122 -21.06 -4.86 -6.21
N PHE A 123 -21.08 -6.13 -5.85
CA PHE A 123 -21.97 -6.63 -4.82
C PHE A 123 -21.59 -8.02 -4.31
N SER A 124 -22.02 -8.34 -3.09
CA SER A 124 -21.83 -9.64 -2.48
C SER A 124 -23.04 -10.08 -1.65
N SER A 125 -23.08 -11.36 -1.29
CA SER A 125 -23.97 -11.87 -0.22
C SER A 125 -23.30 -11.68 1.13
N VAL A 126 -24.09 -11.43 2.18
CA VAL A 126 -23.55 -11.32 3.54
C VAL A 126 -23.41 -12.70 4.18
N GLY A 127 -22.19 -13.00 4.65
CA GLY A 127 -21.83 -14.26 5.27
C GLY A 127 -21.78 -15.46 4.32
N LYS A 128 -21.36 -16.61 4.86
CA LYS A 128 -21.22 -17.86 4.10
C LYS A 128 -22.59 -18.42 3.72
N GLN A 129 -22.83 -18.65 2.44
CA GLN A 129 -23.99 -19.36 1.93
C GLN A 129 -23.74 -20.89 1.93
N THR A 130 -24.83 -21.66 1.99
CA THR A 130 -24.75 -23.15 2.04
C THR A 130 -24.31 -23.81 0.75
N SER A 131 -24.33 -23.06 -0.36
CA SER A 131 -23.79 -23.41 -1.68
C SER A 131 -22.85 -22.32 -2.14
N GLY A 132 -22.23 -22.44 -3.30
CA GLY A 132 -21.39 -21.37 -3.86
C GLY A 132 -22.15 -20.04 -3.97
N GLN A 133 -21.47 -18.93 -3.66
CA GLN A 133 -22.01 -17.57 -3.76
C GLN A 133 -21.18 -16.72 -4.71
N VAL A 134 -21.87 -15.78 -5.38
CA VAL A 134 -21.23 -14.84 -6.30
C VAL A 134 -20.83 -13.58 -5.54
N LEU A 135 -19.61 -13.12 -5.82
CA LEU A 135 -19.12 -11.78 -5.55
C LEU A 135 -18.89 -11.11 -6.91
N SER A 136 -19.64 -10.06 -7.20
CA SER A 136 -19.54 -9.35 -8.46
C SER A 136 -18.52 -8.23 -8.40
N LEU A 137 -17.61 -8.22 -9.36
CA LEU A 137 -16.73 -7.09 -9.65
C LEU A 137 -17.02 -6.64 -11.08
N GLY A 138 -18.00 -5.76 -11.23
CA GLY A 138 -18.39 -5.15 -12.49
C GLY A 138 -17.37 -4.11 -12.96
N SER A 139 -17.76 -3.34 -13.98
CA SER A 139 -16.93 -2.24 -14.45
C SER A 139 -16.65 -1.24 -13.34
N ARG A 140 -15.38 -0.83 -13.17
CA ARG A 140 -14.89 0.09 -12.11
C ARG A 140 -14.91 -0.48 -10.68
N CYS A 141 -15.09 -1.83 -10.54
CA CYS A 141 -15.00 -2.50 -9.24
C CYS A 141 -13.62 -3.11 -8.97
N ASP A 142 -12.69 -2.96 -9.87
CA ASP A 142 -11.32 -3.49 -9.81
C ASP A 142 -10.36 -2.61 -9.01
N HIS A 143 -10.85 -2.06 -7.92
CA HIS A 143 -10.09 -1.29 -6.94
C HIS A 143 -9.89 -2.11 -5.67
N LYS A 144 -8.67 -2.13 -5.10
CA LYS A 144 -8.32 -2.96 -3.94
C LYS A 144 -9.33 -2.80 -2.79
N ALA A 145 -9.63 -1.57 -2.38
CA ALA A 145 -10.55 -1.31 -1.27
C ALA A 145 -12.00 -1.72 -1.56
N ILE A 146 -12.44 -1.74 -2.84
CA ILE A 146 -13.76 -2.27 -3.21
C ILE A 146 -13.78 -3.78 -3.07
N VAL A 147 -12.73 -4.48 -3.51
CA VAL A 147 -12.64 -5.94 -3.33
C VAL A 147 -12.58 -6.29 -1.84
N GLU A 148 -11.88 -5.51 -1.03
CA GLU A 148 -11.85 -5.65 0.43
C GLU A 148 -13.25 -5.47 1.04
N HIS A 149 -14.00 -4.47 0.59
CA HIS A 149 -15.37 -4.18 1.01
C HIS A 149 -16.32 -5.33 0.69
N GLU A 150 -16.36 -5.79 -0.56
CA GLU A 150 -17.24 -6.90 -0.98
C GLU A 150 -16.91 -8.21 -0.26
N LEU A 151 -15.63 -8.44 0.02
CA LEU A 151 -15.22 -9.58 0.83
C LEU A 151 -15.62 -9.44 2.31
N LEU A 152 -15.65 -8.24 2.88
CA LEU A 152 -16.21 -8.04 4.22
C LEU A 152 -17.69 -8.39 4.27
N HIS A 153 -18.49 -8.05 3.24
CA HIS A 153 -19.86 -8.54 3.12
C HIS A 153 -19.88 -10.09 3.10
N ALA A 154 -19.09 -10.72 2.24
CA ALA A 154 -19.01 -12.18 2.19
C ALA A 154 -18.60 -12.80 3.55
N LEU A 155 -17.81 -12.09 4.34
CA LEU A 155 -17.38 -12.49 5.68
C LEU A 155 -18.42 -12.19 6.76
N GLY A 156 -19.51 -11.48 6.47
CA GLY A 156 -20.64 -11.29 7.38
C GLY A 156 -20.85 -9.86 7.89
N PHE A 157 -20.23 -8.84 7.28
CA PHE A 157 -20.38 -7.46 7.70
C PHE A 157 -21.41 -6.71 6.85
N TYR A 158 -22.23 -5.87 7.50
CA TYR A 158 -23.10 -4.87 6.90
C TYR A 158 -22.42 -3.50 6.94
N HIS A 159 -23.05 -2.51 6.28
CA HIS A 159 -22.53 -1.16 6.26
C HIS A 159 -22.51 -0.50 7.65
N MET A 160 -21.56 0.40 7.85
CA MET A 160 -21.38 1.11 9.12
C MET A 160 -22.58 2.00 9.46
N GLN A 161 -23.16 2.72 8.48
CA GLN A 161 -24.32 3.59 8.66
C GLN A 161 -25.63 2.82 8.92
N SER A 162 -25.63 1.50 8.83
CA SER A 162 -26.79 0.64 9.15
C SER A 162 -26.80 0.17 10.61
N ARG A 163 -25.80 0.53 11.41
CA ARG A 163 -25.75 0.24 12.85
C ARG A 163 -26.93 0.87 13.60
N GLN A 164 -27.36 0.21 14.68
CA GLN A 164 -28.45 0.67 15.52
C GLN A 164 -28.19 2.05 16.15
N ASP A 165 -26.93 2.28 16.55
CA ASP A 165 -26.47 3.51 17.22
C ASP A 165 -26.02 4.62 16.25
N ARG A 166 -26.16 4.44 14.93
CA ARG A 166 -25.60 5.37 13.92
C ARG A 166 -26.06 6.82 14.08
N ASP A 167 -27.31 7.04 14.58
CA ASP A 167 -27.89 8.38 14.67
C ASP A 167 -27.19 9.26 15.74
N ASP A 168 -26.39 8.66 16.63
CA ASP A 168 -25.51 9.37 17.54
C ASP A 168 -24.28 9.97 16.81
N TYR A 169 -23.96 9.49 15.62
CA TYR A 169 -22.76 9.80 14.86
C TYR A 169 -23.02 10.49 13.52
N VAL A 170 -24.07 10.13 12.82
CA VAL A 170 -24.44 10.67 11.51
C VAL A 170 -25.91 11.02 11.44
N THR A 171 -26.23 12.05 10.65
CA THR A 171 -27.60 12.40 10.29
C THR A 171 -27.89 11.93 8.87
N ILE A 172 -28.97 11.17 8.68
CA ILE A 172 -29.44 10.72 7.38
C ILE A 172 -30.60 11.62 6.92
N TRP A 173 -30.43 12.27 5.79
CA TRP A 173 -31.41 13.16 5.16
C TRP A 173 -32.24 12.37 4.16
N LEU A 174 -33.24 11.62 4.66
CA LEU A 174 -34.06 10.73 3.83
C LEU A 174 -34.85 11.46 2.74
N ASP A 175 -35.17 12.74 2.96
CA ASP A 175 -35.81 13.62 2.00
C ASP A 175 -34.86 14.00 0.82
N GLN A 176 -33.56 13.83 0.97
CA GLN A 176 -32.52 14.03 -0.07
C GLN A 176 -32.19 12.73 -0.80
N VAL A 177 -32.66 11.59 -0.34
CA VAL A 177 -32.44 10.29 -1.00
C VAL A 177 -33.37 10.15 -2.20
N THR A 178 -32.86 9.61 -3.31
CA THR A 178 -33.64 9.27 -4.52
C THR A 178 -34.87 8.44 -4.16
N ASP A 179 -35.99 8.80 -4.72
CA ASP A 179 -37.30 8.20 -4.40
C ASP A 179 -37.26 6.67 -4.62
N GLY A 180 -37.75 5.94 -3.62
CA GLY A 180 -37.78 4.48 -3.60
C GLY A 180 -36.48 3.83 -3.08
N LEU A 181 -35.39 4.58 -2.83
CA LEU A 181 -34.10 4.08 -2.34
C LEU A 181 -33.86 4.33 -0.84
N GLN A 182 -34.84 4.93 -0.12
CA GLN A 182 -34.72 5.22 1.31
C GLN A 182 -34.46 3.97 2.16
N HIS A 183 -34.89 2.79 1.69
CA HIS A 183 -34.66 1.51 2.36
C HIS A 183 -33.18 1.12 2.48
N ASN A 184 -32.28 1.69 1.67
CA ASN A 184 -30.83 1.48 1.75
C ASN A 184 -30.20 2.14 2.98
N PHE A 185 -30.96 2.94 3.71
CA PHE A 185 -30.55 3.59 4.96
C PHE A 185 -31.26 3.01 6.19
N ASN A 186 -31.86 1.82 6.09
CA ASN A 186 -32.47 1.16 7.25
C ASN A 186 -31.40 0.78 8.28
N LYS A 187 -31.76 0.85 9.55
CA LYS A 187 -30.96 0.32 10.65
C LYS A 187 -31.31 -1.14 10.92
N TYR A 188 -30.34 -1.89 11.39
CA TYR A 188 -30.55 -3.24 11.91
C TYR A 188 -30.43 -3.24 13.43
N ASP A 189 -31.31 -3.98 14.10
CA ASP A 189 -31.25 -4.13 15.55
C ASP A 189 -30.20 -5.17 16.00
N ASP A 190 -29.89 -5.14 17.30
CA ASP A 190 -28.86 -5.99 17.91
C ASP A 190 -29.22 -7.49 17.90
N SER A 191 -30.46 -7.85 17.57
CA SER A 191 -30.87 -9.24 17.38
C SER A 191 -30.45 -9.80 16.02
N PHE A 192 -30.05 -8.91 15.10
CA PHE A 192 -29.69 -9.23 13.73
C PHE A 192 -28.21 -8.97 13.45
N VAL A 193 -27.67 -7.84 13.89
CA VAL A 193 -26.27 -7.42 13.68
C VAL A 193 -25.66 -7.03 15.01
N THR A 194 -24.49 -7.55 15.33
CA THR A 194 -23.73 -7.14 16.51
C THR A 194 -22.69 -6.07 16.15
N ASP A 195 -22.54 -5.06 17.02
CA ASP A 195 -21.44 -4.08 16.95
C ASP A 195 -20.10 -4.65 17.42
N MET A 196 -20.11 -5.89 17.96
CA MET A 196 -18.94 -6.57 18.55
C MET A 196 -18.28 -5.77 19.68
N ASN A 197 -19.03 -4.88 20.34
CA ASN A 197 -18.50 -3.98 21.35
C ASN A 197 -17.29 -3.17 20.81
N THR A 198 -17.48 -2.57 19.62
CA THR A 198 -16.54 -1.64 18.99
C THR A 198 -17.20 -0.29 18.79
N PRO A 199 -16.46 0.83 18.87
CA PRO A 199 -17.00 2.14 18.60
C PRO A 199 -17.51 2.26 17.15
N TYR A 200 -18.36 3.26 16.89
CA TYR A 200 -18.72 3.66 15.54
C TYR A 200 -17.47 4.17 14.81
N ASP A 201 -17.34 3.80 13.54
CA ASP A 201 -16.13 4.06 12.78
C ASP A 201 -16.40 4.85 11.51
N TYR A 202 -16.14 6.14 11.54
CA TYR A 202 -16.26 7.01 10.36
C TYR A 202 -15.27 6.66 9.24
N GLU A 203 -14.14 6.03 9.58
CA GLU A 203 -13.08 5.65 8.63
C GLU A 203 -13.28 4.24 8.05
N SER A 204 -14.32 3.51 8.47
CA SER A 204 -14.60 2.16 7.98
C SER A 204 -14.73 2.14 6.45
N VAL A 205 -14.08 1.15 5.81
CA VAL A 205 -14.27 0.89 4.38
C VAL A 205 -15.72 0.49 4.05
N MET A 206 -16.49 0.08 5.09
CA MET A 206 -17.92 -0.25 5.00
C MET A 206 -18.84 0.96 5.20
N HIS A 207 -18.34 2.19 5.20
CA HIS A 207 -19.18 3.38 5.40
C HIS A 207 -19.53 4.04 4.07
N TYR A 208 -20.80 4.43 3.90
CA TYR A 208 -21.22 5.20 2.73
C TYR A 208 -20.55 6.57 2.65
N ARG A 209 -20.51 7.10 1.43
CA ARG A 209 -20.10 8.50 1.15
C ARG A 209 -21.21 9.49 1.49
N PRO A 210 -20.88 10.79 1.66
CA PRO A 210 -21.87 11.82 1.94
C PRO A 210 -23.01 11.91 0.90
N PHE A 211 -22.74 11.61 -0.36
CA PHE A 211 -23.66 11.76 -1.49
C PHE A 211 -24.26 10.43 -1.98
N SER A 212 -24.16 9.35 -1.20
CA SER A 212 -24.72 8.05 -1.60
C SER A 212 -26.22 8.14 -1.82
N PHE A 213 -26.72 7.69 -3.00
CA PHE A 213 -28.13 7.69 -3.41
C PHE A 213 -28.83 9.05 -3.40
N ASN A 214 -28.11 10.16 -3.48
CA ASN A 214 -28.72 11.49 -3.49
C ASN A 214 -29.51 11.75 -4.79
N LYS A 215 -30.58 12.52 -4.66
CA LYS A 215 -31.39 12.97 -5.81
C LYS A 215 -30.91 14.29 -6.41
N ASP A 216 -30.19 15.09 -5.62
CA ASP A 216 -29.52 16.31 -6.06
C ASP A 216 -28.01 16.12 -5.86
N PRO A 217 -27.19 16.19 -6.94
CA PRO A 217 -25.75 15.94 -6.86
C PRO A 217 -24.99 16.88 -5.92
N ASN A 218 -25.61 18.01 -5.54
CA ASN A 218 -25.00 19.03 -4.67
C ASN A 218 -25.44 18.90 -3.20
N ILE A 219 -26.40 18.04 -2.88
CA ILE A 219 -26.94 17.92 -1.53
C ILE A 219 -26.62 16.53 -0.96
N PRO A 220 -25.95 16.47 0.20
CA PRO A 220 -25.60 15.19 0.81
C PRO A 220 -26.82 14.48 1.41
N THR A 221 -26.80 13.17 1.39
CA THR A 221 -27.74 12.29 2.08
C THR A 221 -27.25 11.92 3.47
N ILE A 222 -25.94 12.05 3.73
CA ILE A 222 -25.32 11.78 5.03
C ILE A 222 -24.47 13.00 5.44
N THR A 223 -24.66 13.46 6.67
CA THR A 223 -23.75 14.40 7.32
C THR A 223 -23.26 13.82 8.64
N THR A 224 -22.00 14.06 8.98
CA THR A 224 -21.42 13.61 10.25
C THR A 224 -21.72 14.58 11.37
N ASN A 225 -22.06 14.07 12.57
CA ASN A 225 -22.31 14.91 13.74
C ASN A 225 -21.03 15.61 14.23
N ILE A 226 -19.86 15.05 13.90
CA ILE A 226 -18.54 15.67 14.06
C ILE A 226 -18.07 16.08 12.65
N PRO A 227 -18.02 17.40 12.34
CA PRO A 227 -17.78 17.89 10.98
C PRO A 227 -16.46 17.44 10.35
N GLU A 228 -15.44 17.21 11.17
CA GLU A 228 -14.09 16.78 10.73
C GLU A 228 -14.10 15.43 10.00
N PHE A 229 -15.08 14.57 10.28
CA PHE A 229 -15.21 13.27 9.62
C PHE A 229 -15.99 13.31 8.31
N TYR A 230 -16.58 14.45 7.93
CA TYR A 230 -17.38 14.56 6.71
C TYR A 230 -16.63 14.15 5.44
N ASN A 231 -15.34 14.52 5.33
CA ASN A 231 -14.50 14.16 4.20
C ASN A 231 -13.81 12.79 4.34
N ILE A 232 -14.03 12.10 5.47
CA ILE A 232 -13.44 10.78 5.77
C ILE A 232 -14.40 9.66 5.41
N ILE A 233 -15.70 9.80 5.73
CA ILE A 233 -16.69 8.78 5.43
C ILE A 233 -16.68 8.40 3.95
N GLY A 234 -16.78 7.09 3.68
CA GLY A 234 -16.71 6.53 2.32
C GLY A 234 -15.31 6.55 1.71
N GLN A 235 -14.26 6.44 2.52
CA GLN A 235 -12.88 6.32 2.05
C GLN A 235 -12.66 5.01 1.26
N TYR A 236 -11.67 5.00 0.36
CA TYR A 236 -11.26 3.86 -0.48
C TYR A 236 -9.75 3.61 -0.39
N LEU A 237 -9.16 3.76 0.78
CA LEU A 237 -7.74 3.53 0.96
C LEU A 237 -7.47 2.04 1.26
N ASP A 238 -8.05 1.56 2.37
CA ASP A 238 -7.84 0.21 2.92
C ASP A 238 -8.79 0.00 4.11
N PHE A 239 -8.71 -1.16 4.78
CA PHE A 239 -9.35 -1.38 6.08
C PHE A 239 -8.92 -0.33 7.10
N SER A 240 -9.88 0.22 7.82
CA SER A 240 -9.58 0.99 9.03
C SER A 240 -9.06 0.09 10.15
N GLU A 241 -8.53 0.69 11.21
CA GLU A 241 -8.19 -0.04 12.43
C GLU A 241 -9.38 -0.81 12.99
N GLN A 242 -10.57 -0.19 13.03
CA GLN A 242 -11.77 -0.82 13.59
C GLN A 242 -12.34 -1.92 12.68
N ASP A 243 -12.19 -1.81 11.36
CA ASP A 243 -12.52 -2.91 10.44
C ASP A 243 -11.70 -4.15 10.76
N VAL A 244 -10.38 -3.98 10.96
CA VAL A 244 -9.46 -5.08 11.35
C VAL A 244 -9.82 -5.65 12.72
N VAL A 245 -10.10 -4.79 13.71
CA VAL A 245 -10.49 -5.20 15.06
C VAL A 245 -11.78 -6.02 15.01
N ARG A 246 -12.81 -5.57 14.28
CA ARG A 246 -14.09 -6.26 14.14
C ARG A 246 -13.93 -7.60 13.43
N LEU A 247 -13.16 -7.63 12.32
CA LEU A 247 -12.86 -8.85 11.59
C LEU A 247 -12.17 -9.88 12.49
N ASN A 248 -11.13 -9.46 13.22
CA ASN A 248 -10.37 -10.35 14.10
C ASN A 248 -11.19 -10.83 15.31
N LYS A 249 -12.11 -10.00 15.85
CA LYS A 249 -13.07 -10.41 16.87
C LYS A 249 -14.08 -11.43 16.34
N MET A 250 -14.66 -11.20 15.14
CA MET A 250 -15.65 -12.10 14.54
C MET A 250 -15.11 -13.51 14.34
N TYR A 251 -13.86 -13.61 13.88
CA TYR A 251 -13.22 -14.88 13.55
C TYR A 251 -12.25 -15.38 14.61
N ASN A 252 -12.21 -14.72 15.78
CA ASN A 252 -11.33 -15.07 16.90
C ASN A 252 -9.87 -15.25 16.48
N CYS A 253 -9.36 -14.34 15.63
CA CYS A 253 -7.99 -14.36 15.17
C CYS A 253 -7.03 -14.03 16.32
N SER A 254 -6.12 -14.94 16.66
CA SER A 254 -5.07 -14.71 17.67
C SER A 254 -3.77 -14.16 17.07
N SER A 255 -3.60 -14.31 15.76
CA SER A 255 -2.43 -13.82 15.00
C SER A 255 -2.83 -13.59 13.55
N THR A 256 -2.00 -12.84 12.83
CA THR A 256 -2.11 -12.72 11.38
C THR A 256 -1.39 -13.87 10.67
N LEU A 257 -1.64 -14.05 9.36
CA LEU A 257 -1.06 -15.17 8.63
C LEU A 257 0.34 -14.89 8.13
N THR A 258 0.59 -13.68 7.61
CA THR A 258 1.83 -13.37 6.87
C THR A 258 2.77 -12.42 7.60
N LEU A 259 2.34 -11.71 8.64
CA LEU A 259 3.24 -10.88 9.45
C LEU A 259 4.03 -11.77 10.42
N LEU A 260 5.33 -11.93 10.16
CA LEU A 260 6.22 -12.74 11.01
C LEU A 260 6.81 -11.95 12.18
N ASP A 261 7.16 -10.69 11.94
CA ASP A 261 7.84 -9.85 12.92
C ASP A 261 7.60 -8.37 12.67
N GLN A 262 7.58 -7.57 13.76
CA GLN A 262 7.61 -6.11 13.65
C GLN A 262 8.21 -5.51 14.92
N CYS A 263 8.92 -4.38 14.77
CA CYS A 263 9.57 -3.68 15.86
C CYS A 263 9.70 -2.18 15.58
N THR A 264 9.24 -1.37 16.50
CA THR A 264 9.37 0.10 16.50
C THR A 264 10.35 0.60 17.56
N PHE A 265 10.98 -0.30 18.29
CA PHE A 265 11.91 -0.02 19.39
C PHE A 265 11.35 0.84 20.55
N GLU A 266 10.06 1.12 20.61
CA GLU A 266 9.44 1.93 21.67
C GLU A 266 9.48 1.26 23.06
N TYR A 267 9.81 -0.03 23.12
CA TYR A 267 9.93 -0.79 24.36
C TYR A 267 11.38 -1.11 24.68
N ILE A 268 11.72 -1.03 25.98
CA ILE A 268 13.08 -1.24 26.48
C ILE A 268 13.65 -2.64 26.19
N ASN A 269 12.79 -3.63 25.95
CA ASN A 269 13.21 -5.00 25.59
C ASN A 269 13.64 -5.14 24.13
N ILE A 270 13.68 -4.04 23.36
CA ILE A 270 14.09 -3.99 21.94
C ILE A 270 13.45 -5.12 21.10
N CYS A 271 12.16 -5.41 21.34
CA CYS A 271 11.36 -6.46 20.67
C CYS A 271 11.94 -7.88 20.78
N GLY A 272 12.74 -8.15 21.81
CA GLY A 272 13.41 -9.44 22.00
C GLY A 272 14.57 -9.69 21.03
N MET A 273 15.12 -8.65 20.42
CA MET A 273 16.35 -8.75 19.64
C MET A 273 17.57 -9.03 20.54
N ILE A 274 18.60 -9.59 19.95
CA ILE A 274 19.78 -10.14 20.66
C ILE A 274 21.02 -9.42 20.16
N GLN A 275 21.82 -8.87 21.09
CA GLN A 275 23.18 -8.39 20.81
C GLN A 275 24.12 -9.60 20.68
N SER A 276 25.05 -9.54 19.77
CA SER A 276 26.13 -10.55 19.68
C SER A 276 27.13 -10.34 20.82
N HIS A 277 27.83 -11.39 21.20
CA HIS A 277 28.92 -11.32 22.20
C HIS A 277 30.30 -11.61 21.56
N THR A 278 30.36 -11.71 20.22
CA THR A 278 31.54 -12.12 19.47
C THR A 278 32.00 -11.08 18.45
N ASP A 279 31.40 -9.93 18.47
CA ASP A 279 31.72 -8.74 17.71
C ASP A 279 32.44 -7.69 18.58
N ASP A 280 32.69 -6.50 18.06
CA ASP A 280 33.56 -5.51 18.70
C ASP A 280 32.78 -4.58 19.64
N GLU A 281 31.50 -4.31 19.33
CA GLU A 281 30.65 -3.34 20.03
C GLU A 281 29.17 -3.78 20.01
N ASP A 282 28.32 -2.97 20.65
CA ASP A 282 26.86 -3.17 20.73
C ASP A 282 26.08 -2.06 20.04
N TRP A 283 24.91 -2.40 19.52
CA TRP A 283 23.88 -1.43 19.17
C TRP A 283 23.27 -0.83 20.44
N VAL A 284 23.11 0.48 20.49
CA VAL A 284 22.57 1.21 21.64
C VAL A 284 21.10 1.56 21.42
N HIS A 285 20.24 1.19 22.35
CA HIS A 285 18.84 1.64 22.38
C HIS A 285 18.80 3.11 22.81
N THR A 286 18.66 4.01 21.85
CA THR A 286 18.86 5.45 22.03
C THR A 286 17.53 6.18 22.01
N LYS A 287 17.30 7.02 23.03
CA LYS A 287 16.16 7.93 23.06
C LYS A 287 16.40 9.09 22.11
N SER A 288 15.39 9.43 21.32
CA SER A 288 15.40 10.59 20.44
C SER A 288 15.61 11.90 21.21
N THR A 289 16.29 12.83 20.57
CA THR A 289 16.51 14.18 21.08
C THR A 289 16.11 15.20 20.02
N THR A 290 15.89 16.45 20.41
CA THR A 290 15.60 17.55 19.47
C THR A 290 16.67 17.61 18.38
N GLY A 291 16.26 17.45 17.11
CA GLY A 291 17.14 17.40 15.95
C GLY A 291 17.70 16.02 15.60
N SER A 292 17.38 14.98 16.40
CA SER A 292 17.68 13.56 16.07
C SER A 292 16.48 12.70 16.45
N GLU A 293 15.37 12.91 15.76
CA GLU A 293 14.11 12.20 16.00
C GLU A 293 14.16 10.76 15.45
N ASP A 294 13.51 9.83 16.17
CA ASP A 294 13.24 8.47 15.69
C ASP A 294 12.27 8.51 14.49
N HIS A 295 12.13 7.41 13.78
CA HIS A 295 11.18 7.37 12.65
C HIS A 295 9.75 7.14 13.13
N THR A 296 9.52 6.40 14.21
CA THR A 296 8.19 6.04 14.72
C THR A 296 7.32 7.26 15.04
N LEU A 297 7.87 8.22 15.80
CA LEU A 297 7.12 9.37 16.32
C LEU A 297 7.37 10.70 15.61
N ILE A 298 8.18 10.71 14.55
CA ILE A 298 8.50 11.93 13.81
C ILE A 298 7.20 12.63 13.34
N GLY A 299 7.09 13.93 13.61
CA GLY A 299 5.91 14.73 13.30
C GLY A 299 4.72 14.57 14.27
N GLN A 300 4.84 13.76 15.32
CA GLN A 300 3.80 13.60 16.35
C GLN A 300 4.10 14.49 17.58
N CYS A 301 3.04 15.04 18.17
CA CYS A 301 3.13 15.81 19.42
C CYS A 301 3.23 14.87 20.65
N ARG A 302 4.20 13.96 20.67
CA ARG A 302 4.42 13.00 21.76
C ARG A 302 5.85 13.15 22.29
N ASP A 303 6.11 12.54 23.45
CA ASP A 303 7.46 12.40 23.98
C ASP A 303 8.37 11.69 22.97
N ALA A 304 9.68 11.99 23.05
CA ALA A 304 10.66 11.40 22.16
C ALA A 304 10.62 9.85 22.19
N GLY A 305 10.58 9.23 21.02
CA GLY A 305 10.65 7.78 20.84
C GLY A 305 12.07 7.23 20.92
N TYR A 306 12.23 6.00 20.48
CA TYR A 306 13.49 5.26 20.58
C TYR A 306 13.87 4.64 19.24
N THR A 307 15.16 4.47 19.02
CA THR A 307 15.76 3.82 17.84
C THR A 307 16.99 3.03 18.23
N MET A 308 17.41 2.07 17.44
CA MET A 308 18.73 1.44 17.62
C MET A 308 19.79 2.24 16.88
N HIS A 309 20.88 2.54 17.58
CA HIS A 309 22.00 3.33 17.08
C HIS A 309 23.32 2.57 17.24
N PHE A 310 24.11 2.53 16.18
CA PHE A 310 25.50 2.09 16.19
C PHE A 310 26.38 3.29 15.88
N ASP A 311 27.22 3.69 16.87
CA ASP A 311 28.14 4.83 16.73
C ASP A 311 29.29 4.47 15.80
N THR A 312 29.53 5.26 14.76
CA THR A 312 30.65 5.10 13.83
C THR A 312 31.69 6.19 13.95
N ALA A 313 31.55 7.13 14.91
CA ALA A 313 32.49 8.24 15.11
C ALA A 313 33.64 7.92 16.08
N ALA A 314 33.54 6.83 16.82
CA ALA A 314 34.57 6.39 17.76
C ALA A 314 35.19 5.05 17.34
N GLY A 315 36.35 4.67 17.89
CA GLY A 315 37.02 3.39 17.64
C GLY A 315 37.85 3.36 16.36
N VAL A 316 37.96 2.18 15.74
CA VAL A 316 38.78 1.97 14.54
C VAL A 316 37.91 1.42 13.38
N ALA A 317 38.41 1.60 12.15
CA ALA A 317 37.73 1.07 10.95
C ALA A 317 37.58 -0.46 11.03
N GLU A 318 36.51 -0.97 10.46
CA GLU A 318 36.09 -2.38 10.42
C GLU A 318 35.55 -2.93 11.76
N GLU A 319 35.57 -2.19 12.86
CA GLU A 319 34.79 -2.58 14.05
C GLU A 319 33.32 -2.67 13.71
N SER A 320 32.62 -3.64 14.30
CA SER A 320 31.24 -3.96 13.97
C SER A 320 30.40 -4.35 15.16
N ALA A 321 29.10 -4.16 15.03
CA ALA A 321 28.08 -4.61 15.98
C ALA A 321 26.97 -5.37 15.25
N LEU A 322 26.55 -6.53 15.79
CA LEU A 322 25.54 -7.40 15.20
C LEU A 322 24.32 -7.49 16.12
N LEU A 323 23.16 -7.09 15.58
CA LEU A 323 21.86 -7.17 16.24
C LEU A 323 21.00 -8.22 15.52
N GLU A 324 20.59 -9.27 16.22
CA GLU A 324 19.83 -10.40 15.67
C GLU A 324 18.37 -10.36 16.09
N SER A 325 17.46 -10.75 15.20
CA SER A 325 16.05 -10.92 15.53
C SER A 325 15.84 -12.10 16.49
N ARG A 326 14.66 -12.17 17.09
CA ARG A 326 14.17 -13.40 17.70
C ARG A 326 14.10 -14.54 16.69
N LEU A 327 13.93 -15.77 17.15
CA LEU A 327 13.77 -16.92 16.26
C LEU A 327 12.41 -16.88 15.55
N LEU A 328 12.41 -17.08 14.24
CA LEU A 328 11.25 -16.99 13.36
C LEU A 328 10.97 -18.31 12.66
N TYR A 329 9.68 -18.61 12.44
CA TYR A 329 9.20 -19.86 11.86
C TYR A 329 8.34 -19.54 10.62
N PRO A 330 8.94 -19.45 9.42
CA PRO A 330 8.21 -19.10 8.21
C PRO A 330 7.27 -20.24 7.79
N LYS A 331 6.13 -19.87 7.24
CA LYS A 331 5.18 -20.77 6.55
C LYS A 331 5.38 -20.75 5.04
N ARG A 332 5.93 -19.64 4.50
CA ARG A 332 6.24 -19.41 3.09
C ARG A 332 7.73 -19.18 2.92
N LYS A 333 8.27 -19.54 1.75
CA LYS A 333 9.71 -19.38 1.46
C LYS A 333 10.14 -17.94 1.18
N LEU A 334 9.20 -17.11 0.74
CA LEU A 334 9.48 -15.73 0.34
C LEU A 334 9.03 -14.77 1.42
N GLN A 335 9.92 -13.88 1.85
CA GLN A 335 9.63 -12.83 2.82
C GLN A 335 10.21 -11.50 2.34
N CYS A 336 9.59 -10.40 2.75
CA CYS A 336 10.12 -9.05 2.61
C CYS A 336 10.45 -8.47 3.98
N LEU A 337 11.73 -8.17 4.20
CA LEU A 337 12.20 -7.41 5.36
C LEU A 337 12.20 -5.92 4.99
N GLN A 338 11.31 -5.15 5.60
CA GLN A 338 11.24 -3.69 5.46
C GLN A 338 11.72 -3.05 6.76
N PHE A 339 12.49 -1.98 6.66
CA PHE A 339 12.90 -1.19 7.81
C PHE A 339 13.27 0.23 7.38
N PHE A 340 13.21 1.16 8.32
CA PHE A 340 13.76 2.49 8.12
C PHE A 340 15.17 2.56 8.68
N TYR A 341 16.03 3.32 8.00
CA TYR A 341 17.41 3.51 8.42
C TYR A 341 17.88 4.94 8.12
N LYS A 342 18.86 5.39 8.91
CA LYS A 342 19.52 6.68 8.74
C LYS A 342 21.01 6.48 8.96
N MET A 343 21.85 7.00 8.06
CA MET A 343 23.31 6.91 8.14
C MET A 343 23.90 8.31 8.15
N THR A 344 24.29 8.81 9.33
CA THR A 344 24.80 10.16 9.52
C THR A 344 26.34 10.22 9.54
N GLY A 345 26.99 9.06 9.57
CA GLY A 345 28.43 8.93 9.60
C GLY A 345 29.11 9.05 8.23
N SER A 346 30.19 8.29 8.06
CA SER A 346 31.00 8.27 6.84
C SER A 346 30.26 7.57 5.69
N SER A 347 30.54 7.97 4.44
CA SER A 347 30.08 7.24 3.25
C SER A 347 30.67 5.83 3.12
N LYS A 348 31.70 5.50 3.90
CA LYS A 348 32.29 4.16 3.97
C LYS A 348 31.65 3.27 5.04
N ASP A 349 30.77 3.81 5.89
CA ASP A 349 30.01 3.01 6.85
C ASP A 349 29.08 2.06 6.13
N ARG A 350 28.85 0.88 6.70
CA ARG A 350 28.05 -0.17 6.07
C ARG A 350 27.00 -0.72 7.03
N LEU A 351 25.80 -0.87 6.54
CA LEU A 351 24.74 -1.67 7.17
C LEU A 351 24.54 -2.94 6.37
N THR A 352 24.96 -4.07 6.91
CA THR A 352 24.87 -5.38 6.25
C THR A 352 23.75 -6.20 6.85
N ILE A 353 22.88 -6.75 6.02
CA ILE A 353 21.78 -7.62 6.40
C ILE A 353 22.17 -9.07 6.19
N TRP A 354 22.03 -9.87 7.25
CA TRP A 354 22.33 -11.29 7.28
C TRP A 354 21.09 -12.11 7.58
N VAL A 355 21.09 -13.38 7.15
CA VAL A 355 20.15 -14.40 7.58
C VAL A 355 20.93 -15.56 8.18
N LYS A 356 20.54 -15.96 9.39
CA LYS A 356 21.02 -17.17 10.07
C LYS A 356 19.93 -18.21 10.02
N MET A 357 20.16 -19.36 9.38
CA MET A 357 19.16 -20.40 9.10
C MET A 357 19.48 -21.69 9.84
N ASP A 358 18.47 -22.52 10.05
CA ASP A 358 18.64 -23.90 10.52
C ASP A 358 19.55 -24.67 9.54
N ASP A 359 20.52 -25.40 10.09
CA ASP A 359 21.49 -26.19 9.34
C ASP A 359 21.02 -27.64 9.04
N GLY A 360 19.76 -27.94 9.36
CA GLY A 360 19.15 -29.28 9.25
C GLY A 360 19.28 -30.13 10.52
N THR A 361 20.00 -29.65 11.55
CA THR A 361 20.13 -30.31 12.86
C THR A 361 19.21 -29.73 13.92
N GLY A 362 18.37 -28.76 13.55
CA GLY A 362 17.56 -27.99 14.48
C GLY A 362 18.30 -26.79 15.09
N THR A 363 19.54 -26.52 14.63
CA THR A 363 20.36 -25.41 15.12
C THR A 363 20.51 -24.33 14.04
N VAL A 364 20.32 -23.08 14.43
CA VAL A 364 20.42 -21.91 13.51
C VAL A 364 21.89 -21.47 13.43
N ARG A 365 22.64 -22.03 12.47
CA ARG A 365 24.09 -21.82 12.28
C ARG A 365 24.48 -21.44 10.87
N LYS A 366 23.67 -21.78 9.85
CA LYS A 366 23.98 -21.47 8.46
C LYS A 366 23.77 -19.98 8.20
N VAL A 367 24.85 -19.26 7.93
CA VAL A 367 24.83 -17.80 7.73
C VAL A 367 24.90 -17.47 6.25
N LYS A 368 24.06 -16.53 5.82
CA LYS A 368 24.06 -16.00 4.45
C LYS A 368 23.98 -14.47 4.51
N LYS A 369 24.93 -13.80 3.84
CA LYS A 369 24.84 -12.36 3.58
C LYS A 369 23.76 -12.13 2.53
N VAL A 370 22.82 -11.21 2.79
CA VAL A 370 21.72 -10.93 1.88
C VAL A 370 21.92 -9.61 1.15
N HIS A 371 22.22 -8.54 1.90
CA HIS A 371 22.31 -7.20 1.33
C HIS A 371 23.33 -6.34 2.08
N THR A 372 23.83 -5.29 1.44
CA THR A 372 24.67 -4.26 2.09
C THR A 372 24.25 -2.88 1.61
N ILE A 373 24.02 -1.99 2.56
CA ILE A 373 23.73 -0.58 2.35
C ILE A 373 24.97 0.22 2.75
N TRP A 374 25.40 1.12 1.89
CA TRP A 374 26.52 2.02 2.15
C TRP A 374 26.03 3.39 2.58
N GLY A 375 26.83 4.10 3.35
CA GLY A 375 26.62 5.50 3.62
C GLY A 375 26.58 6.34 2.34
N ASP A 376 25.81 7.40 2.35
CA ASP A 376 25.69 8.35 1.25
C ASP A 376 25.55 9.79 1.80
N ASP A 377 25.31 10.74 0.92
CA ASP A 377 25.18 12.16 1.29
C ASP A 377 23.81 12.49 1.91
N ASP A 378 22.80 11.63 1.73
CA ASP A 378 21.49 11.78 2.33
C ASP A 378 21.50 11.28 3.78
N LYS A 379 21.49 12.22 4.72
CA LYS A 379 21.55 11.97 6.17
C LYS A 379 20.15 11.82 6.81
N GLY A 380 19.07 11.85 6.01
CA GLY A 380 17.69 11.65 6.46
C GLY A 380 17.31 10.18 6.63
N TRP A 381 16.11 9.94 7.17
CA TRP A 381 15.52 8.60 7.19
C TRP A 381 15.21 8.11 5.78
N LYS A 382 15.53 6.86 5.53
CA LYS A 382 15.30 6.14 4.28
C LYS A 382 14.66 4.80 4.56
N ILE A 383 13.90 4.28 3.61
CA ILE A 383 13.29 2.96 3.69
C ILE A 383 14.12 1.94 2.89
N ALA A 384 14.27 0.75 3.42
CA ALA A 384 14.88 -0.39 2.71
C ALA A 384 13.90 -1.56 2.65
N HIS A 385 13.94 -2.29 1.54
CA HIS A 385 13.24 -3.55 1.33
C HIS A 385 14.25 -4.59 0.92
N VAL A 386 14.34 -5.67 1.69
CA VAL A 386 15.32 -6.74 1.47
C VAL A 386 14.56 -8.06 1.30
N PRO A 387 14.54 -8.64 0.09
CA PRO A 387 13.90 -9.93 -0.14
C PRO A 387 14.69 -11.04 0.54
N LEU A 388 13.98 -11.86 1.32
CA LEU A 388 14.50 -13.06 1.96
C LEU A 388 13.84 -14.28 1.33
N GLU A 389 14.63 -15.35 1.14
CA GLU A 389 14.18 -16.63 0.61
C GLU A 389 14.52 -17.74 1.59
N VAL A 390 13.69 -17.87 2.64
CA VAL A 390 13.96 -18.82 3.74
C VAL A 390 12.73 -19.67 4.03
N GLY A 391 12.86 -20.98 3.84
CA GLY A 391 11.80 -21.95 4.13
C GLY A 391 11.98 -22.76 5.42
N VAL A 392 12.95 -22.39 6.26
CA VAL A 392 13.27 -23.06 7.54
C VAL A 392 13.31 -22.02 8.65
N LYS A 393 13.28 -22.43 9.92
CA LYS A 393 13.41 -21.46 11.01
C LYS A 393 14.71 -20.68 10.89
N PHE A 394 14.66 -19.38 11.19
CA PHE A 394 15.75 -18.46 10.96
C PHE A 394 15.73 -17.24 11.89
N ARG A 395 16.79 -16.44 11.81
CA ARG A 395 16.88 -15.07 12.30
C ARG A 395 17.37 -14.17 11.17
N TYR A 396 16.88 -12.96 11.07
CA TYR A 396 17.58 -11.90 10.35
C TYR A 396 18.48 -11.13 11.31
N ALA A 397 19.51 -10.47 10.78
CA ALA A 397 20.41 -9.68 11.61
C ALA A 397 20.92 -8.44 10.85
N PHE A 398 21.12 -7.37 11.61
CA PHE A 398 21.73 -6.12 11.17
C PHE A 398 23.14 -6.03 11.71
N GLN A 399 24.13 -5.89 10.82
CA GLN A 399 25.51 -5.62 11.18
C GLN A 399 25.87 -4.20 10.76
N GLY A 400 26.10 -3.33 11.74
CA GLY A 400 26.76 -2.05 11.52
C GLY A 400 28.28 -2.28 11.42
N VAL A 401 28.96 -1.60 10.48
CA VAL A 401 30.41 -1.66 10.31
C VAL A 401 30.95 -0.25 10.12
N LYS A 402 31.96 0.13 10.90
CA LYS A 402 32.64 1.42 10.82
C LYS A 402 33.52 1.49 9.56
N GLY A 403 33.34 2.50 8.77
CA GLY A 403 34.12 2.70 7.56
C GLY A 403 35.31 3.63 7.75
N ASP A 404 35.06 4.81 8.31
CA ASP A 404 36.09 5.84 8.52
C ASP A 404 35.77 6.65 9.78
N PRO A 405 36.06 6.13 10.98
CA PRO A 405 35.71 6.79 12.25
C PRO A 405 36.30 8.20 12.41
N ILE A 406 37.47 8.45 11.85
CA ILE A 406 38.15 9.76 11.96
C ILE A 406 37.35 10.85 11.25
N ASN A 407 36.66 10.51 10.14
CA ASN A 407 35.87 11.43 9.35
C ASN A 407 34.35 11.21 9.53
N SER A 408 33.95 10.38 10.51
CA SER A 408 32.57 10.17 10.87
C SER A 408 32.15 11.14 11.96
N SER A 409 30.93 11.70 11.86
CA SER A 409 30.34 12.58 12.87
C SER A 409 29.03 12.03 13.43
N GLY A 410 28.75 10.75 13.20
CA GLY A 410 27.48 10.16 13.62
C GLY A 410 27.54 8.64 13.59
N GLY A 411 26.46 8.00 13.11
CA GLY A 411 26.34 6.55 13.12
C GLY A 411 25.28 6.02 12.19
N ILE A 412 24.94 4.76 12.41
CA ILE A 412 23.89 4.02 11.71
C ILE A 412 22.72 3.88 12.67
N PHE A 413 21.53 4.25 12.20
CA PHE A 413 20.27 4.14 12.95
C PHE A 413 19.33 3.22 12.19
N ILE A 414 18.56 2.39 12.90
CA ILE A 414 17.49 1.56 12.35
C ILE A 414 16.23 1.70 13.19
N ASP A 415 15.07 1.68 12.51
CA ASP A 415 13.76 1.85 13.14
C ASP A 415 12.66 1.19 12.31
N ASP A 416 11.44 1.06 12.86
CA ASP A 416 10.22 0.61 12.20
C ASP A 416 10.43 -0.63 11.31
N ILE A 417 10.95 -1.71 11.91
CA ILE A 417 11.18 -2.97 11.22
C ILE A 417 9.86 -3.72 11.06
N SER A 418 9.62 -4.28 9.87
CA SER A 418 8.58 -5.27 9.62
C SER A 418 9.08 -6.39 8.73
N LEU A 419 8.63 -7.61 8.99
CA LEU A 419 8.91 -8.79 8.18
C LEU A 419 7.60 -9.50 7.87
N ALA A 420 7.22 -9.50 6.62
CA ALA A 420 6.02 -10.16 6.14
C ALA A 420 6.34 -11.24 5.11
N GLU A 421 5.54 -12.31 5.06
CA GLU A 421 5.65 -13.38 4.06
C GLU A 421 4.99 -12.97 2.73
N THR A 422 5.48 -11.86 2.17
CA THR A 422 5.05 -11.24 0.92
C THR A 422 6.27 -10.94 0.05
N ARG A 423 6.06 -10.60 -1.21
CA ARG A 423 7.13 -10.06 -2.07
C ARG A 423 7.45 -8.63 -1.65
N CYS A 424 8.71 -8.23 -1.81
CA CYS A 424 9.08 -6.83 -1.76
C CYS A 424 8.61 -6.10 -3.03
N PRO A 425 8.26 -4.81 -2.95
CA PRO A 425 7.93 -4.03 -4.12
C PRO A 425 9.12 -3.97 -5.10
N SER A 426 8.83 -4.02 -6.41
CA SER A 426 9.84 -3.96 -7.46
C SER A 426 10.49 -2.58 -7.58
N ALA A 427 9.75 -1.53 -7.24
CA ALA A 427 10.22 -0.15 -7.24
C ALA A 427 9.81 0.56 -5.95
N VAL A 428 10.74 1.34 -5.41
CA VAL A 428 10.53 2.23 -4.27
C VAL A 428 11.07 3.61 -4.64
N TRP A 429 10.20 4.60 -4.62
CA TRP A 429 10.56 5.98 -4.90
C TRP A 429 10.18 6.89 -3.74
N ARG A 430 11.18 7.50 -3.11
CA ARG A 430 11.02 8.51 -2.06
C ARG A 430 11.16 9.91 -2.67
N ILE A 431 10.18 10.76 -2.44
CA ILE A 431 10.17 12.17 -2.84
C ILE A 431 10.19 13.03 -1.58
N GLN A 432 11.28 13.74 -1.38
CA GLN A 432 11.50 14.59 -0.20
C GLN A 432 10.81 15.94 -0.34
N ASN A 433 10.47 16.58 0.78
CA ASN A 433 9.87 17.91 0.87
C ASN A 433 8.57 18.02 0.06
N PHE A 434 7.75 16.96 0.08
CA PHE A 434 6.59 16.87 -0.80
C PHE A 434 5.51 17.92 -0.50
N SER A 435 5.35 18.34 0.76
CA SER A 435 4.42 19.42 1.13
C SER A 435 4.79 20.74 0.48
N GLN A 436 6.10 21.06 0.40
CA GLN A 436 6.57 22.26 -0.29
C GLN A 436 6.34 22.15 -1.79
N ILE A 437 6.59 20.98 -2.38
CA ILE A 437 6.35 20.72 -3.80
C ILE A 437 4.87 20.93 -4.12
N MET A 438 3.95 20.33 -3.34
CA MET A 438 2.50 20.52 -3.51
C MET A 438 2.06 21.98 -3.38
N ALA A 439 2.69 22.73 -2.49
CA ALA A 439 2.35 24.14 -2.27
C ALA A 439 2.80 25.09 -3.40
N THR A 440 3.81 24.69 -4.16
CA THR A 440 4.41 25.52 -5.24
C THR A 440 4.11 25.01 -6.65
N ALA A 441 3.58 23.79 -6.77
CA ALA A 441 3.23 23.18 -8.06
C ALA A 441 2.02 23.88 -8.69
N ASP A 442 2.01 23.95 -10.01
CA ASP A 442 0.83 24.17 -10.84
C ASP A 442 0.34 22.85 -11.44
N HIS A 443 -0.76 22.89 -12.19
CA HIS A 443 -1.37 21.71 -12.80
C HIS A 443 -0.52 21.03 -13.87
N ASP A 444 0.48 21.72 -14.41
CA ASP A 444 1.40 21.21 -15.43
C ASP A 444 2.72 20.70 -14.80
N THR A 445 2.93 20.97 -13.51
CA THR A 445 4.11 20.52 -12.77
C THR A 445 4.06 19.01 -12.55
N PHE A 446 5.10 18.31 -12.99
CA PHE A 446 5.24 16.88 -12.73
C PHE A 446 6.67 16.50 -12.32
N LEU A 447 6.76 15.36 -11.63
CA LEU A 447 8.02 14.71 -11.28
C LEU A 447 8.08 13.35 -11.97
N ASP A 448 9.25 13.00 -12.47
CA ASP A 448 9.51 11.70 -13.07
C ASP A 448 10.46 10.90 -12.18
N SER A 449 10.13 9.63 -11.92
CA SER A 449 10.99 8.74 -11.15
C SER A 449 12.27 8.37 -11.89
N PRO A 450 13.28 7.83 -11.19
CA PRO A 450 14.29 6.98 -11.79
C PRO A 450 13.65 5.82 -12.56
N ARG A 451 14.44 5.19 -13.44
CA ARG A 451 14.04 3.97 -14.13
C ARG A 451 14.15 2.78 -13.19
N PHE A 452 13.09 1.97 -13.15
CA PHE A 452 13.00 0.73 -12.40
C PHE A 452 12.88 -0.48 -13.34
N TYR A 453 13.02 -1.67 -12.80
CA TYR A 453 12.87 -2.91 -13.55
C TYR A 453 11.90 -3.86 -12.84
N SER A 454 11.02 -4.48 -13.61
CA SER A 454 10.15 -5.55 -13.13
C SER A 454 10.95 -6.85 -12.90
N PRO A 455 10.41 -7.82 -12.15
CA PRO A 455 11.04 -9.14 -12.00
C PRO A 455 11.29 -9.86 -13.34
N GLU A 456 10.44 -9.63 -14.35
CA GLU A 456 10.66 -10.16 -15.70
C GLU A 456 11.77 -9.44 -16.47
N GLY A 457 12.09 -8.20 -16.12
CA GLY A 457 13.15 -7.40 -16.77
C GLY A 457 12.64 -6.19 -17.57
N TYR A 458 11.33 -5.90 -17.63
CA TYR A 458 10.80 -4.69 -18.23
C TYR A 458 11.23 -3.45 -17.46
N ALA A 459 11.73 -2.46 -18.17
CA ALA A 459 12.03 -1.16 -17.59
C ALA A 459 10.77 -0.28 -17.56
N PHE A 460 10.56 0.43 -16.46
CA PHE A 460 9.41 1.30 -16.27
C PHE A 460 9.73 2.52 -15.40
N GLY A 461 8.82 3.48 -15.36
CA GLY A 461 8.88 4.63 -14.48
C GLY A 461 7.50 5.13 -14.06
N ILE A 462 7.52 6.07 -13.14
CA ILE A 462 6.33 6.68 -12.53
C ILE A 462 6.40 8.19 -12.79
N ARG A 463 5.26 8.78 -13.12
CA ARG A 463 5.08 10.22 -13.16
C ARG A 463 4.09 10.65 -12.08
N VAL A 464 4.46 11.68 -11.33
CA VAL A 464 3.64 12.27 -10.27
C VAL A 464 3.30 13.70 -10.64
N PHE A 465 2.01 14.05 -10.59
CA PHE A 465 1.52 15.43 -10.59
C PHE A 465 1.17 15.82 -9.17
N PRO A 466 2.01 16.62 -8.49
CA PRO A 466 1.76 16.99 -7.09
C PRO A 466 0.44 17.73 -6.89
N LEU A 467 0.05 18.55 -7.89
CA LEU A 467 -1.24 19.21 -7.98
C LEU A 467 -1.88 18.84 -9.32
N ALA A 468 -2.64 17.76 -9.33
CA ALA A 468 -3.32 17.32 -10.55
C ALA A 468 -4.47 18.26 -10.95
N ASN A 469 -4.78 18.31 -12.26
CA ASN A 469 -5.92 19.09 -12.76
C ASN A 469 -7.25 18.36 -12.49
N TYR A 470 -7.54 18.12 -11.22
CA TYR A 470 -8.75 17.50 -10.72
C TYR A 470 -9.05 17.97 -9.29
N THR A 471 -10.27 18.42 -9.06
CA THR A 471 -10.79 18.78 -7.73
C THR A 471 -12.22 18.28 -7.56
N ASP A 472 -12.57 17.93 -6.35
CA ASP A 472 -13.96 17.65 -5.96
C ASP A 472 -14.33 18.43 -4.68
N TYR A 473 -15.45 18.07 -4.04
CA TYR A 473 -15.88 18.68 -2.78
C TYR A 473 -14.89 18.47 -1.61
N THR A 474 -13.96 17.51 -1.73
CA THR A 474 -12.91 17.25 -0.71
C THR A 474 -11.62 18.03 -0.97
N GLY A 475 -11.45 18.67 -2.13
CA GLY A 475 -10.32 19.49 -2.51
C GLY A 475 -9.45 18.93 -3.64
N ASN A 476 -8.16 19.20 -3.57
CA ASN A 476 -7.19 18.85 -4.61
C ASN A 476 -6.67 17.42 -4.47
N TYR A 477 -6.08 16.94 -5.57
CA TYR A 477 -5.51 15.59 -5.68
C TYR A 477 -4.07 15.61 -6.17
N THR A 478 -3.33 14.56 -5.81
CA THR A 478 -2.08 14.17 -6.46
C THR A 478 -2.38 13.07 -7.47
N GLY A 479 -1.89 13.24 -8.70
CA GLY A 479 -2.03 12.25 -9.78
C GLY A 479 -0.80 11.38 -9.92
N LEU A 480 -1.00 10.09 -10.22
CA LEU A 480 0.07 9.12 -10.47
C LEU A 480 -0.17 8.39 -11.79
N TYR A 481 0.91 8.22 -12.56
CA TYR A 481 0.89 7.57 -13.86
C TYR A 481 2.08 6.63 -14.02
N PHE A 482 1.83 5.47 -14.63
CA PHE A 482 2.82 4.47 -15.00
C PHE A 482 3.20 4.60 -16.46
N HIS A 483 4.45 4.34 -16.82
CA HIS A 483 4.90 4.24 -18.20
C HIS A 483 6.03 3.21 -18.35
N LEU A 484 6.09 2.54 -19.49
CA LEU A 484 7.25 1.74 -19.85
C LEU A 484 8.41 2.64 -20.25
N ALA A 485 9.62 2.20 -19.99
CA ALA A 485 10.85 2.86 -20.41
C ALA A 485 11.74 1.89 -21.20
N SER A 486 12.60 2.41 -22.08
CA SER A 486 13.59 1.55 -22.70
C SER A 486 14.66 1.15 -21.68
N GLY A 487 15.08 -0.11 -21.72
CA GLY A 487 15.99 -0.71 -20.77
C GLY A 487 17.00 -1.67 -21.39
N GLU A 488 17.86 -2.21 -20.54
CA GLU A 488 18.93 -3.11 -20.96
C GLU A 488 18.42 -4.43 -21.53
N ASN A 489 17.23 -4.84 -21.10
CA ASN A 489 16.63 -6.14 -21.45
C ASN A 489 15.70 -6.09 -22.67
N ASP A 490 15.49 -4.92 -23.29
CA ASP A 490 14.46 -4.71 -24.34
C ASP A 490 14.56 -5.71 -25.49
N MET A 491 15.77 -6.17 -25.84
CA MET A 491 16.03 -7.09 -26.94
C MET A 491 15.54 -8.52 -26.65
N VAL A 492 15.36 -8.88 -25.37
CA VAL A 492 14.93 -10.22 -24.94
C VAL A 492 13.53 -10.23 -24.39
N MET A 493 12.92 -9.05 -24.18
CA MET A 493 11.54 -8.90 -23.70
C MET A 493 10.54 -9.13 -24.82
N GLN A 494 9.37 -9.63 -24.44
CA GLN A 494 8.23 -9.77 -25.35
C GLN A 494 7.54 -8.41 -25.58
N TRP A 495 7.35 -8.02 -26.82
CA TRP A 495 6.65 -6.80 -27.19
C TRP A 495 5.48 -7.07 -28.15
N PRO A 496 4.31 -6.39 -27.99
CA PRO A 496 3.97 -5.48 -26.89
C PRO A 496 3.88 -6.22 -25.55
N ALA A 497 4.14 -5.49 -24.43
CA ALA A 497 4.05 -6.00 -23.07
C ALA A 497 2.58 -6.04 -22.61
N VAL A 498 1.80 -7.00 -23.12
CA VAL A 498 0.37 -7.17 -22.80
C VAL A 498 0.14 -8.14 -21.65
N ASP A 499 -1.04 -8.06 -21.02
CA ASP A 499 -1.45 -8.93 -19.91
C ASP A 499 -0.54 -8.80 -18.66
N ARG A 500 0.10 -7.63 -18.47
CA ARG A 500 0.86 -7.29 -17.26
C ARG A 500 0.09 -6.27 -16.45
N GLN A 501 0.10 -6.42 -15.14
CA GLN A 501 -0.51 -5.45 -14.24
C GLN A 501 0.56 -4.51 -13.68
N ALA A 502 0.36 -3.22 -13.89
CA ALA A 502 1.07 -2.18 -13.19
C ALA A 502 0.27 -1.78 -11.95
N THR A 503 0.87 -1.91 -10.78
CA THR A 503 0.30 -1.49 -9.50
C THR A 503 1.10 -0.33 -8.96
N LEU A 504 0.43 0.79 -8.64
CA LEU A 504 1.02 1.94 -7.98
C LEU A 504 0.46 2.04 -6.57
N VAL A 505 1.31 2.28 -5.59
CA VAL A 505 0.93 2.40 -4.19
C VAL A 505 1.57 3.65 -3.59
N VAL A 506 0.76 4.53 -3.01
CA VAL A 506 1.25 5.58 -2.10
C VAL A 506 1.21 5.02 -0.70
N MET A 507 2.39 4.92 -0.07
CA MET A 507 2.55 4.25 1.21
C MET A 507 2.05 5.12 2.36
N ASP A 508 1.17 4.60 3.18
CA ASP A 508 0.94 5.09 4.54
C ASP A 508 2.10 4.62 5.43
N GLN A 509 2.84 5.54 6.02
CA GLN A 509 4.04 5.27 6.82
C GLN A 509 3.71 5.03 8.29
N ASP A 510 2.52 4.51 8.61
CA ASP A 510 2.22 4.06 9.96
C ASP A 510 3.23 2.99 10.39
N PRO A 511 3.81 3.09 11.60
CA PRO A 511 4.80 2.13 12.07
C PRO A 511 4.22 0.72 12.24
N ASP A 512 2.95 0.58 12.66
CA ASP A 512 2.26 -0.72 12.65
C ASP A 512 1.73 -1.01 11.24
N ILE A 513 2.40 -1.93 10.55
CA ILE A 513 2.05 -2.33 9.18
C ILE A 513 0.58 -2.78 9.02
N LYS A 514 -0.05 -3.31 10.09
CA LYS A 514 -1.46 -3.73 10.07
C LYS A 514 -2.42 -2.53 10.05
N LEU A 515 -1.98 -1.36 10.53
CA LEU A 515 -2.77 -0.14 10.59
C LEU A 515 -2.58 0.75 9.35
N ARG A 516 -1.65 0.42 8.47
CA ARG A 516 -1.42 1.16 7.22
C ARG A 516 -2.66 1.10 6.33
N MET A 517 -3.04 2.26 5.83
CA MET A 517 -4.09 2.41 4.83
C MET A 517 -3.50 3.00 3.56
N SER A 518 -2.63 2.24 2.90
CA SER A 518 -1.94 2.68 1.69
C SER A 518 -2.91 2.72 0.50
N SER A 519 -2.88 3.84 -0.24
CA SER A 519 -3.68 4.00 -1.46
C SER A 519 -3.03 3.21 -2.59
N ALA A 520 -3.76 2.26 -3.17
CA ALA A 520 -3.27 1.40 -4.25
C ALA A 520 -4.24 1.40 -5.43
N ARG A 521 -3.71 1.52 -6.65
CA ARG A 521 -4.46 1.34 -7.90
C ARG A 521 -3.66 0.54 -8.91
N SER A 522 -4.37 -0.22 -9.72
CA SER A 522 -3.78 -1.11 -10.73
C SER A 522 -4.42 -0.92 -12.09
N LEU A 523 -3.61 -1.04 -13.12
CA LEU A 523 -4.05 -1.13 -14.51
C LEU A 523 -3.37 -2.32 -15.19
N THR A 524 -4.06 -2.94 -16.15
CA THR A 524 -3.49 -4.05 -16.91
C THR A 524 -3.25 -3.61 -18.35
N THR A 525 -2.05 -3.93 -18.85
CA THR A 525 -1.64 -3.61 -20.22
C THR A 525 -2.38 -4.47 -21.25
N ASP A 526 -2.72 -3.87 -22.38
CA ASP A 526 -3.54 -4.43 -23.44
C ASP A 526 -3.03 -4.10 -24.86
N LEU A 527 -3.86 -4.29 -25.87
CA LEU A 527 -3.55 -3.98 -27.26
C LEU A 527 -4.12 -2.63 -27.73
N GLN A 528 -4.47 -1.73 -26.79
CA GLN A 528 -4.96 -0.39 -27.16
C GLN A 528 -3.89 0.39 -27.92
N THR A 529 -4.38 1.23 -28.84
CA THR A 529 -3.54 2.08 -29.68
C THR A 529 -3.79 3.56 -29.43
N THR A 530 -2.76 4.36 -29.64
CA THR A 530 -2.87 5.81 -29.69
C THR A 530 -3.73 6.26 -30.89
N SER A 531 -4.12 7.51 -30.94
CA SER A 531 -4.78 8.12 -32.11
C SER A 531 -3.95 8.01 -33.41
N GLU A 532 -2.65 7.77 -33.31
CA GLU A 532 -1.71 7.57 -34.41
C GLU A 532 -1.60 6.08 -34.81
N GLY A 533 -2.33 5.17 -34.15
CA GLY A 533 -2.31 3.72 -34.40
C GLY A 533 -1.10 2.99 -33.82
N LYS A 534 -0.33 3.60 -32.94
CA LYS A 534 0.78 2.97 -32.22
C LYS A 534 0.25 2.27 -30.98
N LEU A 535 0.72 1.06 -30.69
CA LEU A 535 0.38 0.35 -29.44
C LEU A 535 0.98 1.06 -28.23
N TYR A 536 0.18 1.32 -27.19
CA TYR A 536 0.65 1.97 -25.97
C TYR A 536 1.80 1.21 -25.29
N TRP A 537 1.73 -0.11 -25.32
CA TRP A 537 2.60 -0.99 -24.57
C TRP A 537 3.65 -1.71 -25.44
N ASP A 538 3.92 -1.19 -26.67
CA ASP A 538 5.05 -1.67 -27.49
C ASP A 538 6.37 -1.09 -26.95
N ASN A 539 7.49 -1.61 -27.48
CA ASN A 539 8.84 -1.21 -27.09
C ASN A 539 8.99 0.32 -27.13
N PRO A 540 9.34 0.96 -25.98
CA PRO A 540 9.46 2.42 -25.89
C PRO A 540 10.44 3.03 -26.90
N ALA A 541 11.46 2.29 -27.35
CA ALA A 541 12.39 2.77 -28.39
C ALA A 541 11.69 2.96 -29.75
N LYS A 542 10.54 2.28 -29.98
CA LYS A 542 9.77 2.41 -31.23
C LYS A 542 8.63 3.43 -31.13
N VAL A 543 7.94 3.46 -30.01
CA VAL A 543 6.68 4.22 -29.86
C VAL A 543 6.82 5.45 -28.95
N GLY A 544 7.83 5.47 -28.10
CA GLY A 544 8.03 6.47 -27.07
C GLY A 544 8.85 7.69 -27.52
N THR A 545 9.04 8.61 -26.58
CA THR A 545 9.81 9.86 -26.73
C THR A 545 11.12 9.76 -25.94
N TYR A 546 12.24 10.18 -26.56
CA TYR A 546 13.52 10.20 -25.87
C TYR A 546 13.54 11.23 -24.74
N ASN A 547 13.95 10.80 -23.56
CA ASN A 547 14.11 11.66 -22.39
C ASN A 547 15.60 11.72 -21.99
N PRO A 548 16.23 12.90 -22.07
CA PRO A 548 17.66 13.04 -21.79
C PRO A 548 18.01 12.85 -20.30
N ALA A 549 17.07 13.04 -19.38
CA ALA A 549 17.31 12.88 -17.94
C ALA A 549 17.57 11.41 -17.56
N CYS A 550 16.81 10.46 -18.11
CA CYS A 550 17.04 9.04 -17.92
C CYS A 550 17.94 8.42 -19.01
N GLN A 551 18.29 9.18 -20.06
CA GLN A 551 18.93 8.67 -21.27
C GLN A 551 18.20 7.45 -21.84
N CYS A 552 16.86 7.51 -21.85
CA CYS A 552 15.99 6.42 -22.26
C CYS A 552 14.80 6.95 -23.09
N TYR A 553 14.14 6.05 -23.83
CA TYR A 553 12.86 6.33 -24.43
C TYR A 553 11.75 6.02 -23.42
N ARG A 554 10.76 6.89 -23.31
CA ARG A 554 9.58 6.71 -22.48
C ARG A 554 8.36 6.51 -23.35
N GLY A 555 7.59 5.48 -23.04
CA GLY A 555 6.25 5.26 -23.59
C GLY A 555 5.25 6.28 -23.06
N GLU A 556 4.04 6.22 -23.56
CA GLU A 556 2.93 7.01 -23.05
C GLU A 556 2.66 6.67 -21.58
N SER A 557 2.24 7.67 -20.81
CA SER A 557 1.94 7.48 -19.39
C SER A 557 0.45 7.26 -19.20
N MET A 558 0.08 6.18 -18.50
CA MET A 558 -1.29 5.84 -18.13
C MET A 558 -1.47 5.85 -16.62
N GLY A 559 -2.58 6.41 -16.11
CA GLY A 559 -2.84 6.49 -14.68
C GLY A 559 -4.02 7.37 -14.32
N TRP A 560 -3.98 7.96 -13.15
CA TRP A 560 -5.11 8.64 -12.53
C TRP A 560 -4.72 10.03 -12.03
N ARG A 561 -5.45 11.06 -12.47
CA ARG A 561 -5.31 12.43 -11.93
C ARG A 561 -5.82 12.56 -10.50
N ASN A 562 -6.76 11.71 -10.11
CA ASN A 562 -7.39 11.66 -8.79
C ASN A 562 -6.88 10.50 -7.94
N PHE A 563 -5.57 10.20 -8.00
CA PHE A 563 -5.01 9.02 -7.33
C PHE A 563 -5.16 9.08 -5.81
N ILE A 564 -4.78 10.19 -5.19
CA ILE A 564 -4.92 10.38 -3.74
C ILE A 564 -5.27 11.84 -3.41
N LYS A 565 -6.17 12.03 -2.46
CA LYS A 565 -6.59 13.37 -1.98
C LYS A 565 -5.49 14.03 -1.18
N HIS A 566 -5.29 15.34 -1.37
CA HIS A 566 -4.43 16.13 -0.48
C HIS A 566 -4.89 16.09 0.98
N PHE A 567 -6.19 15.96 1.20
CA PHE A 567 -6.77 15.77 2.53
C PHE A 567 -6.22 14.49 3.19
N ASP A 568 -6.23 13.35 2.48
CA ASP A 568 -5.74 12.07 2.99
C ASP A 568 -4.22 12.10 3.22
N LEU A 569 -3.46 12.69 2.30
CA LEU A 569 -2.02 12.86 2.46
C LEU A 569 -1.63 13.58 3.76
N ARG A 570 -2.44 14.59 4.18
CA ARG A 570 -2.16 15.40 5.36
C ARG A 570 -2.69 14.82 6.67
N ARG A 571 -3.80 14.07 6.63
CA ARG A 571 -4.43 13.54 7.84
C ARG A 571 -3.83 12.24 8.34
N ARG A 572 -3.17 11.47 7.45
CA ARG A 572 -2.51 10.21 7.76
C ARG A 572 -0.99 10.32 7.59
N ASN A 573 -0.28 9.23 7.84
CA ASN A 573 1.19 9.21 7.85
C ASN A 573 1.82 9.13 6.44
N TYR A 574 1.15 9.59 5.38
CA TYR A 574 1.71 9.55 4.01
C TYR A 574 2.91 10.49 3.81
N LEU A 575 2.94 11.62 4.54
CA LEU A 575 3.99 12.64 4.44
C LEU A 575 4.85 12.69 5.71
N LYS A 576 5.13 11.54 6.30
CA LYS A 576 6.01 11.44 7.45
C LYS A 576 7.40 11.94 7.10
N ASN A 577 8.00 12.80 7.93
CA ASN A 577 9.25 13.53 7.63
C ASN A 577 9.20 14.36 6.33
N ASP A 578 8.00 14.75 5.89
CA ASP A 578 7.74 15.41 4.60
C ASP A 578 8.18 14.59 3.36
N ASP A 579 8.31 13.28 3.51
CA ASP A 579 8.64 12.34 2.45
C ASP A 579 7.38 11.63 1.94
N LEU A 580 7.13 11.67 0.62
CA LEU A 580 6.16 10.80 -0.04
C LEU A 580 6.88 9.55 -0.53
N ILE A 581 6.39 8.37 -0.14
CA ILE A 581 6.94 7.08 -0.57
C ILE A 581 5.95 6.40 -1.50
N ILE A 582 6.42 6.06 -2.70
CA ILE A 582 5.64 5.38 -3.73
C ILE A 582 6.28 4.04 -4.02
N PHE A 583 5.45 2.98 -4.03
CA PHE A 583 5.83 1.66 -4.53
C PHE A 583 5.23 1.44 -5.90
N ALA A 584 5.91 0.64 -6.71
CA ALA A 584 5.34 0.16 -7.96
C ALA A 584 5.79 -1.27 -8.26
N ASP A 585 4.86 -2.01 -8.84
CA ASP A 585 5.09 -3.35 -9.36
C ASP A 585 4.60 -3.43 -10.81
N PHE A 586 5.24 -4.32 -11.59
CA PHE A 586 4.79 -4.65 -12.94
C PHE A 586 4.92 -6.17 -13.11
N GLU A 587 3.77 -6.87 -13.11
CA GLU A 587 3.71 -8.32 -12.96
C GLU A 587 2.93 -8.99 -14.10
N ASP A 588 3.38 -10.19 -14.51
CA ASP A 588 2.70 -11.01 -15.51
C ASP A 588 1.41 -11.62 -14.94
N LEU A 589 0.27 -11.30 -15.54
CA LEU A 589 -1.03 -11.90 -15.25
C LEU A 589 -1.45 -12.96 -16.27
N THR A 590 -0.61 -13.30 -17.25
CA THR A 590 -0.94 -14.33 -18.26
C THR A 590 -1.40 -15.66 -17.62
N PRO A 591 -0.84 -16.13 -16.51
CA PRO A 591 -1.32 -17.35 -15.84
C PRO A 591 -2.79 -17.28 -15.37
N LEU A 592 -3.33 -16.07 -15.16
CA LEU A 592 -4.71 -15.87 -14.71
C LEU A 592 -5.72 -15.75 -15.89
N LYS A 593 -5.23 -15.66 -17.12
CA LYS A 593 -6.06 -15.31 -18.28
C LYS A 593 -7.10 -16.37 -18.62
N ASN A 594 -6.76 -17.65 -18.55
CA ASN A 594 -7.58 -18.76 -19.04
C ASN A 594 -7.89 -19.82 -17.96
N SER A 595 -7.78 -19.49 -16.67
CA SER A 595 -8.03 -20.46 -15.62
C SER A 595 -9.17 -19.99 -14.73
N GLU A 596 -10.28 -20.74 -14.69
CA GLU A 596 -11.30 -20.58 -13.64
C GLU A 596 -10.74 -20.90 -12.26
N VAL A 597 -9.69 -21.69 -12.19
CA VAL A 597 -8.92 -21.99 -10.98
C VAL A 597 -7.47 -21.61 -11.26
N PRO A 598 -6.91 -20.56 -10.63
CA PRO A 598 -5.52 -20.20 -10.83
C PRO A 598 -4.63 -21.38 -10.47
N VAL A 599 -3.79 -21.81 -11.40
CA VAL A 599 -2.67 -22.68 -11.05
C VAL A 599 -1.80 -21.86 -10.10
N VAL A 600 -1.70 -22.29 -8.85
CA VAL A 600 -0.80 -21.68 -7.86
C VAL A 600 0.59 -21.72 -8.48
N GLY A 601 1.02 -20.58 -8.98
CA GLY A 601 2.38 -20.40 -9.49
C GLY A 601 3.34 -20.73 -8.33
N GLY A 602 4.24 -21.66 -8.57
CA GLY A 602 5.05 -22.40 -7.63
C GLY A 602 5.41 -21.67 -6.32
N GLU A 603 5.09 -22.31 -5.24
CA GLU A 603 5.54 -22.05 -3.87
C GLU A 603 7.07 -21.84 -3.79
#